data_5b7ec64a4dbf6c2062b00c5fee824b0f
#
_entry.id   5b7ec64a4dbf6c2062b00c5fee824b0f
#
_cell.length_a   1.000
_cell.length_b   1.000
_cell.length_c   1.000
_cell.angle_alpha   90.00
_cell.angle_beta   90.00
_cell.angle_gamma   90.00
#
_symmetry.space_group_name_H-M   'P 1'
#
loop_
_entity.id
_entity.type
_entity.pdbx_description
1 polymer ?
#
loop_
_entity_poly.entity_id
_entity_poly.type
_entity_poly.pdbx_seq_one_letter_code
_entity_poly.pdbx_strand_id
1 'polypeptide(L)'
;MKFPGKFQDQLIADKLDKVALSFLVDDLEIRRGGVGANIAFGLGCLGLRPLLVGSAGADFAEYRGWLEAHGVDTSAVRESTLRHTARFVATTDEVGNQIASFYAGAMAEDRDLRLDHLKGTTDLLLIGATDPDAMLSFTTQAREFGIPFIADTSWQLARFDGDQVHHLVDGAAYLFSNEYEAALIETKTGWTPNEVLDRVEIRVTTLGADGARVERAGDEPVHVPGIPDAVMAEPTGAGDAFRSGFLAAVSWGLSLERAAQLGNLLAVHALETVGTQEYELKPAHLLDRLTAVYGESAVAELAPHLSS
;
A
#
# COMPACT_ATOMS: atom_id res chain seq x y z
N MET A 1 -5.29 -15.79 -13.36
CA MET A 1 -5.67 -16.85 -14.32
C MET A 1 -5.37 -16.35 -15.71
N LYS A 2 -4.79 -17.20 -16.58
CA LYS A 2 -4.47 -16.85 -17.97
C LYS A 2 -5.42 -17.58 -18.93
N PHE A 3 -6.11 -16.81 -19.76
CA PHE A 3 -6.98 -17.31 -20.80
C PHE A 3 -6.23 -17.31 -22.14
N PRO A 4 -6.07 -18.48 -22.82
CA PRO A 4 -5.33 -18.59 -24.07
C PRO A 4 -6.18 -18.19 -25.27
N GLY A 5 -6.61 -16.95 -25.36
CA GLY A 5 -7.42 -16.37 -26.41
C GLY A 5 -7.76 -14.92 -26.10
N LYS A 6 -8.63 -14.30 -26.91
CA LYS A 6 -9.08 -12.93 -26.72
C LYS A 6 -10.52 -12.92 -26.23
N PHE A 7 -10.83 -12.12 -25.23
CA PHE A 7 -12.20 -11.98 -24.72
C PHE A 7 -13.17 -11.51 -25.80
N GLN A 8 -12.72 -10.61 -26.67
CA GLN A 8 -13.55 -10.10 -27.77
C GLN A 8 -14.08 -11.20 -28.71
N ASP A 9 -13.36 -12.33 -28.85
CA ASP A 9 -13.76 -13.44 -29.70
C ASP A 9 -14.85 -14.32 -29.05
N GLN A 10 -15.03 -14.16 -27.72
CA GLN A 10 -16.04 -14.87 -26.93
C GLN A 10 -17.26 -14.00 -26.62
N LEU A 11 -17.16 -12.68 -26.78
CA LEU A 11 -18.22 -11.73 -26.48
C LEU A 11 -19.05 -11.44 -27.71
N ILE A 12 -20.37 -11.56 -27.59
CA ILE A 12 -21.33 -11.17 -28.66
C ILE A 12 -21.93 -9.82 -28.25
N ALA A 13 -21.50 -8.75 -28.89
CA ALA A 13 -21.86 -7.37 -28.51
C ALA A 13 -23.38 -7.14 -28.37
N ASP A 14 -24.17 -7.72 -29.27
CA ASP A 14 -25.64 -7.55 -29.32
C ASP A 14 -26.39 -8.45 -28.30
N LYS A 15 -25.68 -9.24 -27.47
CA LYS A 15 -26.25 -10.17 -26.49
C LYS A 15 -25.72 -10.00 -25.07
N LEU A 16 -25.16 -8.84 -24.76
CA LEU A 16 -24.58 -8.57 -23.42
C LEU A 16 -25.63 -8.46 -22.31
N ASP A 17 -26.92 -8.34 -22.64
CA ASP A 17 -28.04 -8.36 -21.71
C ASP A 17 -28.31 -9.75 -21.09
N LYS A 18 -27.79 -10.82 -21.69
CA LYS A 18 -27.93 -12.21 -21.24
C LYS A 18 -26.61 -12.98 -21.39
N VAL A 19 -25.55 -12.49 -20.76
CA VAL A 19 -24.23 -13.09 -20.86
C VAL A 19 -24.10 -14.28 -19.92
N ALA A 20 -23.74 -15.44 -20.47
CA ALA A 20 -23.24 -16.60 -19.74
C ALA A 20 -21.93 -17.02 -20.40
N LEU A 21 -20.81 -16.68 -19.79
CA LEU A 21 -19.47 -16.98 -20.31
C LEU A 21 -18.70 -17.87 -19.35
N SER A 22 -17.96 -18.83 -19.90
CA SER A 22 -17.01 -19.65 -19.18
C SER A 22 -15.70 -19.65 -19.94
N PHE A 23 -14.63 -19.29 -19.28
CA PHE A 23 -13.29 -19.33 -19.86
C PHE A 23 -12.56 -20.58 -19.36
N LEU A 24 -12.09 -21.40 -20.29
CA LEU A 24 -11.10 -22.42 -19.97
C LEU A 24 -9.75 -21.72 -19.84
N VAL A 25 -9.15 -21.78 -18.66
CA VAL A 25 -7.87 -21.14 -18.36
C VAL A 25 -6.78 -22.18 -18.23
N ASP A 26 -5.58 -21.87 -18.73
CA ASP A 26 -4.45 -22.79 -18.72
C ASP A 26 -3.62 -22.68 -17.46
N ASP A 27 -3.73 -21.54 -16.73
CA ASP A 27 -2.89 -21.26 -15.59
C ASP A 27 -3.67 -20.57 -14.47
N LEU A 28 -3.41 -21.00 -13.23
CA LEU A 28 -3.95 -20.42 -12.01
C LEU A 28 -2.81 -20.09 -11.06
N GLU A 29 -2.51 -18.83 -10.91
CA GLU A 29 -1.58 -18.35 -9.89
C GLU A 29 -2.37 -17.79 -8.70
N ILE A 30 -1.99 -18.19 -7.48
CA ILE A 30 -2.49 -17.64 -6.23
C ILE A 30 -1.34 -16.89 -5.58
N ARG A 31 -1.54 -15.59 -5.33
CA ARG A 31 -0.53 -14.73 -4.75
C ARG A 31 -1.06 -14.08 -3.48
N ARG A 32 -0.13 -13.77 -2.58
CA ARG A 32 -0.40 -13.01 -1.36
C ARG A 32 -0.58 -11.54 -1.71
N GLY A 33 -1.32 -10.79 -0.87
CA GLY A 33 -1.58 -9.39 -1.15
C GLY A 33 -2.45 -8.74 -0.07
N GLY A 34 -2.87 -7.52 -0.36
CA GLY A 34 -3.60 -6.63 0.53
C GLY A 34 -2.71 -5.50 1.03
N VAL A 35 -3.16 -4.25 0.87
CA VAL A 35 -2.36 -3.04 1.13
C VAL A 35 -1.64 -3.08 2.48
N GLY A 36 -2.40 -3.27 3.58
CA GLY A 36 -1.81 -3.31 4.92
C GLY A 36 -0.81 -4.46 5.11
N ALA A 37 -1.11 -5.65 4.56
CA ALA A 37 -0.22 -6.80 4.65
C ALA A 37 1.04 -6.64 3.77
N ASN A 38 0.93 -5.99 2.59
CA ASN A 38 2.09 -5.69 1.74
C ASN A 38 3.04 -4.70 2.44
N ILE A 39 2.48 -3.64 3.05
CA ILE A 39 3.27 -2.66 3.80
C ILE A 39 3.93 -3.32 5.01
N ALA A 40 3.19 -4.12 5.77
CA ALA A 40 3.72 -4.85 6.92
C ALA A 40 4.83 -5.83 6.51
N PHE A 41 4.65 -6.56 5.41
CA PHE A 41 5.68 -7.45 4.85
C PHE A 41 6.97 -6.70 4.56
N GLY A 42 6.91 -5.57 3.83
CA GLY A 42 8.10 -4.79 3.51
C GLY A 42 8.81 -4.23 4.73
N LEU A 43 8.05 -3.77 5.75
CA LEU A 43 8.61 -3.35 7.04
C LEU A 43 9.31 -4.52 7.76
N GLY A 44 8.70 -5.70 7.75
CA GLY A 44 9.27 -6.90 8.33
C GLY A 44 10.55 -7.35 7.61
N CYS A 45 10.61 -7.27 6.27
CA CYS A 45 11.83 -7.53 5.51
C CYS A 45 12.98 -6.55 5.83
N LEU A 46 12.66 -5.38 6.36
CA LEU A 46 13.63 -4.39 6.87
C LEU A 46 13.95 -4.56 8.36
N GLY A 47 13.57 -5.68 8.97
CA GLY A 47 13.88 -6.01 10.36
C GLY A 47 12.97 -5.34 11.40
N LEU A 48 11.90 -4.66 10.99
CA LEU A 48 10.89 -4.11 11.88
C LEU A 48 9.83 -5.17 12.22
N ARG A 49 9.01 -4.88 13.23
CA ARG A 49 7.94 -5.77 13.68
C ARG A 49 6.59 -5.06 13.71
N PRO A 50 6.00 -4.76 12.54
CA PRO A 50 4.72 -4.08 12.48
C PRO A 50 3.58 -4.98 13.00
N LEU A 51 2.62 -4.39 13.73
CA LEU A 51 1.37 -5.06 14.12
C LEU A 51 0.36 -4.88 12.98
N LEU A 52 -0.09 -5.98 12.41
CA LEU A 52 -1.13 -5.98 11.38
C LEU A 52 -2.51 -6.08 12.04
N VAL A 53 -3.37 -5.08 11.77
CA VAL A 53 -4.77 -5.04 12.24
C VAL A 53 -5.70 -5.20 11.04
N GLY A 54 -6.66 -6.10 11.15
CA GLY A 54 -7.63 -6.36 10.09
C GLY A 54 -8.39 -7.67 10.33
N SER A 55 -9.19 -8.08 9.35
CA SER A 55 -9.93 -9.34 9.41
C SER A 55 -9.59 -10.23 8.22
N ALA A 56 -9.38 -11.50 8.50
CA ALA A 56 -9.11 -12.54 7.51
C ALA A 56 -10.08 -13.72 7.74
N GLY A 57 -10.21 -14.61 6.77
CA GLY A 57 -11.07 -15.78 6.88
C GLY A 57 -10.35 -17.00 7.46
N ALA A 58 -11.09 -18.12 7.60
CA ALA A 58 -10.53 -19.39 8.06
C ALA A 58 -9.41 -19.96 7.13
N ASP A 59 -9.28 -19.41 5.93
CA ASP A 59 -8.23 -19.73 4.95
C ASP A 59 -6.95 -18.91 5.14
N PHE A 60 -6.79 -18.19 6.25
CA PHE A 60 -5.65 -17.30 6.53
C PHE A 60 -4.40 -18.02 7.06
N ALA A 61 -4.52 -19.24 7.54
CA ALA A 61 -3.46 -19.91 8.29
C ALA A 61 -2.09 -20.00 7.57
N GLU A 62 -2.07 -20.34 6.27
CA GLU A 62 -0.85 -20.37 5.47
C GLU A 62 -0.26 -18.95 5.29
N TYR A 63 -1.12 -17.99 4.99
CA TYR A 63 -0.71 -16.61 4.80
C TYR A 63 -0.23 -15.96 6.12
N ARG A 64 -0.85 -16.29 7.23
CA ARG A 64 -0.38 -15.92 8.58
C ARG A 64 1.07 -16.40 8.79
N GLY A 65 1.32 -17.68 8.56
CA GLY A 65 2.67 -18.24 8.71
C GLY A 65 3.71 -17.55 7.83
N TRP A 66 3.32 -17.16 6.61
CA TRP A 66 4.19 -16.37 5.73
C TRP A 66 4.51 -14.99 6.31
N LEU A 67 3.52 -14.25 6.75
CA LEU A 67 3.70 -12.91 7.33
C LEU A 67 4.55 -12.95 8.61
N GLU A 68 4.27 -13.91 9.50
CA GLU A 68 5.03 -14.10 10.75
C GLU A 68 6.49 -14.49 10.49
N ALA A 69 6.74 -15.33 9.47
CA ALA A 69 8.11 -15.68 9.05
C ALA A 69 8.89 -14.46 8.52
N HIS A 70 8.20 -13.40 8.09
CA HIS A 70 8.78 -12.14 7.64
C HIS A 70 8.65 -11.01 8.68
N GLY A 71 8.51 -11.34 9.96
CA GLY A 71 8.59 -10.37 11.06
C GLY A 71 7.28 -9.63 11.37
N VAL A 72 6.17 -9.92 10.68
CA VAL A 72 4.89 -9.26 10.93
C VAL A 72 4.20 -9.86 12.15
N ASP A 73 3.75 -9.03 13.07
CA ASP A 73 2.90 -9.45 14.18
C ASP A 73 1.43 -9.49 13.72
N THR A 74 0.88 -10.71 13.63
CA THR A 74 -0.50 -10.95 13.19
C THR A 74 -1.48 -11.15 14.34
N SER A 75 -1.06 -10.90 15.59
CA SER A 75 -1.88 -11.16 16.78
C SER A 75 -3.18 -10.34 16.85
N ALA A 76 -3.24 -9.20 16.14
CA ALA A 76 -4.43 -8.36 16.02
C ALA A 76 -5.26 -8.63 14.75
N VAL A 77 -4.93 -9.66 13.98
CA VAL A 77 -5.76 -10.10 12.85
C VAL A 77 -6.91 -10.97 13.37
N ARG A 78 -8.14 -10.48 13.23
CA ARG A 78 -9.34 -11.22 13.57
C ARG A 78 -9.64 -12.27 12.51
N GLU A 79 -9.83 -13.52 12.92
CA GLU A 79 -10.30 -14.57 12.02
C GLU A 79 -11.84 -14.64 12.00
N SER A 80 -12.40 -14.48 10.81
CA SER A 80 -13.82 -14.69 10.56
C SER A 80 -14.15 -16.18 10.56
N THR A 81 -15.21 -16.54 11.27
CA THR A 81 -15.81 -17.90 11.22
C THR A 81 -16.86 -18.03 10.12
N LEU A 82 -17.21 -16.94 9.45
CA LEU A 82 -18.32 -16.86 8.50
C LEU A 82 -17.87 -16.63 7.05
N ARG A 83 -16.68 -16.05 6.84
CA ARG A 83 -16.24 -15.58 5.54
C ARG A 83 -14.83 -16.06 5.24
N HIS A 84 -14.48 -16.13 3.96
CA HIS A 84 -13.11 -16.29 3.50
C HIS A 84 -12.38 -14.95 3.52
N THR A 85 -11.05 -14.99 3.48
CA THR A 85 -10.20 -13.81 3.29
C THR A 85 -10.57 -13.09 1.99
N ALA A 86 -10.44 -11.75 1.98
CA ALA A 86 -10.67 -10.93 0.79
C ALA A 86 -9.81 -11.39 -0.39
N ARG A 87 -10.38 -11.37 -1.60
CA ARG A 87 -9.67 -11.84 -2.81
C ARG A 87 -9.95 -10.95 -4.01
N PHE A 88 -8.89 -10.58 -4.70
CA PHE A 88 -8.95 -10.06 -6.05
C PHE A 88 -8.75 -11.22 -7.03
N VAL A 89 -9.72 -11.45 -7.90
CA VAL A 89 -9.68 -12.53 -8.89
C VAL A 89 -9.72 -11.90 -10.27
N ALA A 90 -8.68 -12.12 -11.07
CA ALA A 90 -8.60 -11.63 -12.43
C ALA A 90 -8.33 -12.77 -13.42
N THR A 91 -9.03 -12.73 -14.55
CA THR A 91 -8.69 -13.52 -15.73
C THR A 91 -8.14 -12.55 -16.77
N THR A 92 -6.94 -12.86 -17.28
CA THR A 92 -6.24 -12.04 -18.28
C THR A 92 -6.18 -12.81 -19.58
N ASP A 93 -6.55 -12.16 -20.69
CA ASP A 93 -6.45 -12.73 -22.02
C ASP A 93 -5.04 -12.58 -22.64
N GLU A 94 -4.83 -13.16 -23.84
CA GLU A 94 -3.52 -13.17 -24.51
C GLU A 94 -3.00 -11.78 -24.90
N VAL A 95 -3.88 -10.76 -24.97
CA VAL A 95 -3.51 -9.38 -25.31
C VAL A 95 -3.52 -8.44 -24.11
N GLY A 96 -3.68 -8.99 -22.89
CA GLY A 96 -3.56 -8.25 -21.64
C GLY A 96 -4.86 -7.63 -21.11
N ASN A 97 -6.02 -7.85 -21.75
CA ASN A 97 -7.30 -7.42 -21.18
C ASN A 97 -7.65 -8.26 -19.95
N GLN A 98 -8.31 -7.63 -18.98
CA GLN A 98 -8.67 -8.30 -17.72
C GLN A 98 -10.19 -8.23 -17.47
N ILE A 99 -10.73 -9.37 -17.05
CA ILE A 99 -12.04 -9.45 -16.39
C ILE A 99 -11.77 -9.78 -14.92
N ALA A 100 -12.14 -8.86 -14.03
CA ALA A 100 -11.78 -8.98 -12.63
C ALA A 100 -13.00 -8.85 -11.71
N SER A 101 -12.88 -9.46 -10.53
CA SER A 101 -13.83 -9.36 -9.43
C SER A 101 -13.08 -9.21 -8.11
N PHE A 102 -13.59 -8.37 -7.22
CA PHE A 102 -13.10 -8.25 -5.86
C PHE A 102 -14.14 -8.80 -4.88
N TYR A 103 -13.76 -9.83 -4.16
CA TYR A 103 -14.54 -10.40 -3.06
C TYR A 103 -14.03 -9.78 -1.75
N ALA A 104 -14.83 -8.96 -1.10
CA ALA A 104 -14.45 -8.29 0.15
C ALA A 104 -14.30 -9.27 1.32
N GLY A 105 -15.09 -10.33 1.36
CA GLY A 105 -14.98 -11.38 2.37
C GLY A 105 -14.94 -10.84 3.80
N ALA A 106 -13.99 -11.37 4.57
CA ALA A 106 -13.79 -10.97 5.97
C ALA A 106 -13.39 -9.50 6.16
N MET A 107 -12.81 -8.84 5.14
CA MET A 107 -12.51 -7.40 5.18
C MET A 107 -13.74 -6.56 5.56
N ALA A 108 -14.93 -6.99 5.19
CA ALA A 108 -16.17 -6.30 5.59
C ALA A 108 -16.44 -6.32 7.10
N GLU A 109 -15.74 -7.15 7.87
CA GLU A 109 -15.85 -7.21 9.34
C GLU A 109 -14.87 -6.24 10.03
N ASP A 110 -13.99 -5.56 9.28
CA ASP A 110 -13.06 -4.57 9.84
C ASP A 110 -13.79 -3.39 10.47
N ARG A 111 -15.02 -3.08 10.01
CA ARG A 111 -15.87 -2.05 10.60
C ARG A 111 -16.24 -2.29 12.06
N ASP A 112 -16.15 -3.54 12.51
CA ASP A 112 -16.46 -3.97 13.88
C ASP A 112 -15.21 -4.02 14.76
N LEU A 113 -14.03 -3.73 14.23
CA LEU A 113 -12.77 -3.73 14.97
C LEU A 113 -12.64 -2.49 15.85
N ARG A 114 -12.08 -2.74 17.05
CA ARG A 114 -11.78 -1.69 18.02
C ARG A 114 -10.26 -1.57 18.18
N LEU A 115 -9.79 -0.33 18.28
CA LEU A 115 -8.37 0.02 18.42
C LEU A 115 -7.98 0.35 19.87
N ASP A 116 -8.85 0.08 20.86
CA ASP A 116 -8.63 0.42 22.28
C ASP A 116 -7.30 -0.17 22.81
N HIS A 117 -6.92 -1.34 22.31
CA HIS A 117 -5.68 -2.02 22.69
C HIS A 117 -4.39 -1.33 22.18
N LEU A 118 -4.51 -0.41 21.22
CA LEU A 118 -3.39 0.36 20.67
C LEU A 118 -3.11 1.64 21.47
N LYS A 119 -4.05 2.05 22.34
CA LYS A 119 -3.93 3.31 23.08
C LYS A 119 -2.72 3.31 24.01
N GLY A 120 -1.82 4.26 23.80
CA GLY A 120 -0.61 4.43 24.59
C GLY A 120 0.51 3.41 24.33
N THR A 121 0.36 2.55 23.32
CA THR A 121 1.36 1.55 22.93
C THR A 121 1.76 1.64 21.47
N THR A 122 1.10 2.51 20.69
CA THR A 122 1.31 2.67 19.25
C THR A 122 1.82 4.08 18.97
N ASP A 123 2.97 4.19 18.33
CA ASP A 123 3.60 5.46 17.97
C ASP A 123 2.98 6.05 16.70
N LEU A 124 2.54 5.21 15.77
CA LEU A 124 2.00 5.61 14.47
C LEU A 124 1.07 4.53 13.92
N LEU A 125 -0.12 4.91 13.46
CA LEU A 125 -1.11 4.01 12.86
C LEU A 125 -1.28 4.32 11.36
N LEU A 126 -0.98 3.37 10.48
CA LEU A 126 -1.32 3.52 9.08
C LEU A 126 -2.75 3.00 8.83
N ILE A 127 -3.60 3.88 8.31
CA ILE A 127 -4.97 3.56 7.89
C ILE A 127 -4.95 3.42 6.37
N GLY A 128 -4.72 2.18 5.92
CA GLY A 128 -4.69 1.82 4.51
C GLY A 128 -6.05 1.40 3.97
N ALA A 129 -6.10 1.13 2.66
CA ALA A 129 -7.33 0.75 2.00
C ALA A 129 -7.90 -0.57 2.53
N THR A 130 -9.03 -0.48 3.22
CA THR A 130 -9.85 -1.58 3.70
C THR A 130 -11.34 -1.27 3.53
N ASP A 131 -12.23 -1.83 4.33
CA ASP A 131 -13.65 -1.48 4.34
C ASP A 131 -13.83 0.03 4.58
N PRO A 132 -14.62 0.76 3.76
CA PRO A 132 -14.74 2.21 3.87
C PRO A 132 -15.24 2.69 5.24
N ASP A 133 -16.20 1.98 5.85
CA ASP A 133 -16.72 2.34 7.16
C ASP A 133 -15.67 2.09 8.25
N ALA A 134 -14.84 1.04 8.09
CA ALA A 134 -13.70 0.78 8.96
C ALA A 134 -12.66 1.90 8.89
N MET A 135 -12.31 2.37 7.68
CA MET A 135 -11.35 3.48 7.52
C MET A 135 -11.80 4.74 8.26
N LEU A 136 -13.08 5.12 8.12
CA LEU A 136 -13.68 6.24 8.85
C LEU A 136 -13.66 6.03 10.36
N SER A 137 -14.03 4.83 10.81
CA SER A 137 -14.01 4.45 12.22
C SER A 137 -12.61 4.46 12.81
N PHE A 138 -11.60 3.90 12.12
CA PHE A 138 -10.22 3.89 12.58
C PHE A 138 -9.63 5.30 12.68
N THR A 139 -9.95 6.18 11.73
CA THR A 139 -9.54 7.59 11.78
C THR A 139 -10.15 8.29 13.00
N THR A 140 -11.44 8.05 13.28
CA THR A 140 -12.10 8.58 14.47
C THR A 140 -11.42 8.07 15.74
N GLN A 141 -11.21 6.75 15.85
CA GLN A 141 -10.58 6.14 17.02
C GLN A 141 -9.13 6.60 17.22
N ALA A 142 -8.36 6.76 16.13
CA ALA A 142 -6.99 7.29 16.21
C ALA A 142 -6.96 8.67 16.88
N ARG A 143 -7.87 9.58 16.45
CA ARG A 143 -8.00 10.91 17.05
C ARG A 143 -8.45 10.85 18.50
N GLU A 144 -9.48 10.05 18.81
CA GLU A 144 -9.99 9.88 20.19
C GLU A 144 -8.91 9.36 21.15
N PHE A 145 -8.03 8.49 20.66
CA PHE A 145 -6.97 7.89 21.46
C PHE A 145 -5.67 8.68 21.45
N GLY A 146 -5.58 9.76 20.62
CA GLY A 146 -4.38 10.56 20.45
C GLY A 146 -3.25 9.80 19.78
N ILE A 147 -3.56 8.85 18.90
CA ILE A 147 -2.58 8.09 18.11
C ILE A 147 -2.32 8.87 16.82
N PRO A 148 -1.07 9.30 16.53
CA PRO A 148 -0.73 9.85 15.23
C PRO A 148 -1.07 8.85 14.13
N PHE A 149 -1.67 9.32 13.04
CA PHE A 149 -2.11 8.41 11.98
C PHE A 149 -1.64 8.87 10.59
N ILE A 150 -1.55 7.89 9.72
CA ILE A 150 -1.26 8.04 8.30
C ILE A 150 -2.55 7.84 7.53
N ALA A 151 -2.93 8.80 6.71
CA ALA A 151 -4.01 8.66 5.75
C ALA A 151 -3.45 8.07 4.44
N ASP A 152 -3.85 6.85 4.12
CA ASP A 152 -3.52 6.16 2.88
C ASP A 152 -4.79 5.63 2.23
N THR A 153 -5.50 6.53 1.53
CA THR A 153 -6.82 6.22 0.98
C THR A 153 -6.76 5.28 -0.22
N SER A 154 -5.66 5.31 -0.99
CA SER A 154 -5.42 4.42 -2.13
C SER A 154 -6.67 4.29 -3.04
N TRP A 155 -6.93 3.13 -3.62
CA TRP A 155 -8.05 2.89 -4.52
C TRP A 155 -9.46 3.10 -3.89
N GLN A 156 -9.59 3.07 -2.57
CA GLN A 156 -10.86 3.35 -1.88
C GLN A 156 -11.28 4.83 -2.02
N LEU A 157 -10.34 5.73 -2.31
CA LEU A 157 -10.62 7.15 -2.51
C LEU A 157 -11.75 7.40 -3.52
N ALA A 158 -11.88 6.56 -4.54
CA ALA A 158 -12.94 6.66 -5.53
C ALA A 158 -14.36 6.53 -4.93
N ARG A 159 -14.51 5.82 -3.80
CA ARG A 159 -15.79 5.50 -3.16
C ARG A 159 -16.26 6.53 -2.15
N PHE A 160 -15.35 7.36 -1.62
CA PHE A 160 -15.65 8.38 -0.63
C PHE A 160 -16.23 9.65 -1.26
N ASP A 161 -17.14 10.31 -0.57
CA ASP A 161 -17.54 11.68 -0.87
C ASP A 161 -16.55 12.70 -0.27
N GLY A 162 -16.80 14.01 -0.50
CA GLY A 162 -15.91 15.07 -0.03
C GLY A 162 -15.78 15.14 1.49
N ASP A 163 -16.89 15.02 2.20
CA ASP A 163 -16.90 15.07 3.67
C ASP A 163 -16.17 13.89 4.29
N GLN A 164 -16.30 12.72 3.69
CA GLN A 164 -15.56 11.53 4.10
C GLN A 164 -14.05 11.66 3.83
N VAL A 165 -13.65 12.26 2.70
CA VAL A 165 -12.24 12.53 2.42
C VAL A 165 -11.68 13.58 3.39
N HIS A 166 -12.44 14.65 3.71
CA HIS A 166 -12.08 15.59 4.77
C HIS A 166 -11.81 14.85 6.08
N HIS A 167 -12.72 13.97 6.48
CA HIS A 167 -12.58 13.21 7.71
C HIS A 167 -11.33 12.31 7.73
N LEU A 168 -11.00 11.67 6.62
CA LEU A 168 -9.84 10.78 6.53
C LEU A 168 -8.51 11.52 6.56
N VAL A 169 -8.44 12.74 5.97
CA VAL A 169 -7.19 13.46 5.75
C VAL A 169 -6.87 14.45 6.86
N ASP A 170 -7.89 15.16 7.39
CA ASP A 170 -7.68 16.27 8.33
C ASP A 170 -6.96 15.80 9.61
N GLY A 171 -5.82 16.42 9.94
CA GLY A 171 -5.00 16.10 11.10
C GLY A 171 -4.14 14.84 10.97
N ALA A 172 -3.95 14.30 9.76
CA ALA A 172 -3.04 13.19 9.55
C ALA A 172 -1.57 13.63 9.73
N ALA A 173 -0.77 12.80 10.42
CA ALA A 173 0.67 13.00 10.51
C ALA A 173 1.34 12.84 9.13
N TYR A 174 0.84 11.90 8.33
CA TYR A 174 1.27 11.72 6.95
C TYR A 174 0.05 11.48 6.05
N LEU A 175 0.07 12.09 4.86
CA LEU A 175 -0.84 11.78 3.77
C LEU A 175 -0.03 11.18 2.62
N PHE A 176 -0.28 9.91 2.32
CA PHE A 176 0.30 9.26 1.13
C PHE A 176 -0.69 9.27 -0.03
N SER A 177 -0.19 9.62 -1.21
CA SER A 177 -0.95 9.55 -2.46
C SER A 177 0.00 9.42 -3.66
N ASN A 178 -0.50 8.92 -4.78
CA ASN A 178 0.12 9.19 -6.07
C ASN A 178 -0.45 10.50 -6.65
N GLU A 179 0.03 10.93 -7.81
CA GLU A 179 -0.41 12.21 -8.44
C GLU A 179 -1.91 12.20 -8.76
N TYR A 180 -2.44 11.06 -9.22
CA TYR A 180 -3.86 10.95 -9.52
C TYR A 180 -4.73 11.04 -8.26
N GLU A 181 -4.34 10.31 -7.20
CA GLU A 181 -5.01 10.35 -5.90
C GLU A 181 -4.93 11.75 -5.28
N ALA A 182 -3.79 12.43 -5.40
CA ALA A 182 -3.62 13.81 -4.94
C ALA A 182 -4.63 14.75 -5.61
N ALA A 183 -4.73 14.72 -6.94
CA ALA A 183 -5.70 15.52 -7.68
C ALA A 183 -7.15 15.15 -7.34
N LEU A 184 -7.41 13.87 -7.07
CA LEU A 184 -8.74 13.41 -6.69
C LEU A 184 -9.13 13.86 -5.27
N ILE A 185 -8.20 13.89 -4.31
CA ILE A 185 -8.39 14.49 -2.98
C ILE A 185 -8.79 15.96 -3.13
N GLU A 186 -8.01 16.73 -3.88
CA GLU A 186 -8.28 18.16 -4.14
C GLU A 186 -9.66 18.36 -4.78
N THR A 187 -9.99 17.55 -5.79
CA THR A 187 -11.30 17.63 -6.48
C THR A 187 -12.47 17.31 -5.54
N LYS A 188 -12.36 16.28 -4.71
CA LYS A 188 -13.45 15.84 -3.83
C LYS A 188 -13.65 16.76 -2.63
N THR A 189 -12.56 17.28 -2.08
CA THR A 189 -12.60 18.17 -0.91
C THR A 189 -12.86 19.61 -1.27
N GLY A 190 -12.55 20.03 -2.50
CA GLY A 190 -12.51 21.42 -2.90
C GLY A 190 -11.30 22.18 -2.35
N TRP A 191 -10.36 21.51 -1.68
CA TRP A 191 -9.15 22.11 -1.18
C TRP A 191 -8.13 22.35 -2.29
N THR A 192 -7.44 23.47 -2.21
CA THR A 192 -6.22 23.72 -2.98
C THR A 192 -5.07 22.86 -2.43
N PRO A 193 -3.98 22.65 -3.21
CA PRO A 193 -2.79 21.95 -2.71
C PRO A 193 -2.25 22.49 -1.37
N ASN A 194 -2.26 23.81 -1.19
CA ASN A 194 -1.81 24.46 0.05
C ASN A 194 -2.77 24.18 1.21
N GLU A 195 -4.08 24.21 0.97
CA GLU A 195 -5.06 23.86 2.00
C GLU A 195 -4.96 22.39 2.43
N VAL A 196 -4.55 21.48 1.54
CA VAL A 196 -4.22 20.10 1.93
C VAL A 196 -3.00 20.08 2.85
N LEU A 197 -1.93 20.83 2.51
CA LEU A 197 -0.73 20.91 3.34
C LEU A 197 -1.01 21.53 4.72
N ASP A 198 -1.93 22.49 4.82
CA ASP A 198 -2.33 23.09 6.10
C ASP A 198 -3.11 22.12 7.01
N ARG A 199 -3.58 20.98 6.45
CA ARG A 199 -4.38 19.97 7.15
C ARG A 199 -3.62 18.76 7.61
N VAL A 200 -2.41 18.53 7.10
CA VAL A 200 -1.56 17.39 7.42
C VAL A 200 -0.18 17.85 7.86
N GLU A 201 0.53 17.04 8.64
CA GLU A 201 1.89 17.43 9.01
C GLU A 201 2.87 17.23 7.83
N ILE A 202 2.72 16.14 7.09
CA ILE A 202 3.57 15.79 5.95
C ILE A 202 2.71 15.21 4.82
N ARG A 203 2.87 15.74 3.61
CA ARG A 203 2.32 15.17 2.38
C ARG A 203 3.42 14.45 1.62
N VAL A 204 3.17 13.20 1.23
CA VAL A 204 4.07 12.38 0.43
C VAL A 204 3.36 11.99 -0.85
N THR A 205 3.86 12.48 -1.98
CA THR A 205 3.29 12.19 -3.30
C THR A 205 4.29 11.38 -4.13
N THR A 206 3.91 10.17 -4.53
CA THR A 206 4.71 9.37 -5.46
C THR A 206 4.44 9.80 -6.90
N LEU A 207 5.50 9.93 -7.71
CA LEU A 207 5.52 10.50 -9.06
C LEU A 207 5.90 9.44 -10.11
N GLY A 208 5.66 8.17 -9.83
CA GLY A 208 6.05 7.07 -10.71
C GLY A 208 7.55 7.01 -10.93
N ALA A 209 7.98 7.05 -12.19
CA ALA A 209 9.40 7.03 -12.55
C ALA A 209 10.17 8.27 -12.09
N ASP A 210 9.50 9.38 -11.86
CA ASP A 210 10.11 10.63 -11.40
C ASP A 210 10.39 10.63 -9.88
N GLY A 211 9.99 9.56 -9.17
CA GLY A 211 10.32 9.34 -7.76
C GLY A 211 9.24 9.83 -6.81
N ALA A 212 9.59 10.75 -5.89
CA ALA A 212 8.65 11.21 -4.87
C ALA A 212 8.88 12.68 -4.48
N ARG A 213 7.81 13.33 -4.05
CA ARG A 213 7.81 14.66 -3.47
C ARG A 213 7.29 14.59 -2.04
N VAL A 214 8.03 15.18 -1.11
CA VAL A 214 7.67 15.27 0.30
C VAL A 214 7.54 16.74 0.67
N GLU A 215 6.41 17.11 1.24
CA GLU A 215 6.02 18.49 1.50
C GLU A 215 5.56 18.64 2.95
N ARG A 216 5.93 19.77 3.55
CA ARG A 216 5.46 20.24 4.85
C ARG A 216 5.09 21.72 4.74
N ALA A 217 4.03 22.15 5.40
CA ALA A 217 3.65 23.54 5.39
C ALA A 217 4.77 24.44 5.92
N GLY A 218 5.14 25.46 5.17
CA GLY A 218 6.20 26.43 5.51
C GLY A 218 7.62 26.00 5.16
N ASP A 219 7.84 24.78 4.69
CA ASP A 219 9.15 24.28 4.26
C ASP A 219 9.23 24.22 2.71
N GLU A 220 10.45 24.22 2.16
CA GLU A 220 10.65 23.94 0.75
C GLU A 220 10.38 22.45 0.47
N PRO A 221 9.70 22.12 -0.64
CA PRO A 221 9.44 20.73 -1.01
C PRO A 221 10.72 19.95 -1.25
N VAL A 222 10.79 18.74 -0.73
CA VAL A 222 11.88 17.80 -0.98
C VAL A 222 11.48 16.92 -2.17
N HIS A 223 12.24 17.03 -3.28
CA HIS A 223 12.09 16.17 -4.45
C HIS A 223 13.19 15.12 -4.46
N VAL A 224 12.78 13.85 -4.44
CA VAL A 224 13.70 12.70 -4.49
C VAL A 224 13.50 11.98 -5.82
N PRO A 225 14.52 11.98 -6.70
CA PRO A 225 14.40 11.35 -8.01
C PRO A 225 14.17 9.84 -7.87
N GLY A 226 13.42 9.27 -8.82
CA GLY A 226 13.23 7.83 -8.91
C GLY A 226 14.54 7.10 -9.26
N ILE A 227 14.53 5.79 -9.11
CA ILE A 227 15.65 4.94 -9.52
C ILE A 227 15.51 4.65 -11.01
N PRO A 228 16.50 5.03 -11.82
CA PRO A 228 16.46 4.83 -13.27
C PRO A 228 16.61 3.34 -13.64
N ASP A 229 16.30 3.02 -14.88
CA ASP A 229 16.52 1.70 -15.50
C ASP A 229 15.78 0.52 -14.80
N ALA A 230 14.70 0.82 -14.07
CA ALA A 230 13.86 -0.21 -13.50
C ALA A 230 13.15 -1.02 -14.61
N VAL A 231 13.24 -2.34 -14.55
CA VAL A 231 12.58 -3.24 -15.49
C VAL A 231 11.25 -3.67 -14.90
N MET A 232 10.17 -3.04 -15.37
CA MET A 232 8.83 -3.33 -14.86
C MET A 232 8.37 -4.75 -15.21
N ALA A 233 8.27 -5.61 -14.20
CA ALA A 233 7.63 -6.92 -14.29
C ALA A 233 6.14 -6.83 -13.92
N GLU A 234 5.82 -6.17 -12.81
CA GLU A 234 4.44 -5.95 -12.35
C GLU A 234 4.34 -4.65 -11.52
N PRO A 235 3.40 -3.71 -11.82
CA PRO A 235 3.30 -2.46 -11.09
C PRO A 235 2.58 -2.59 -9.73
N THR A 236 1.87 -3.71 -9.50
CA THR A 236 1.07 -3.92 -8.29
C THR A 236 1.96 -4.02 -7.05
N GLY A 237 1.64 -3.25 -6.01
CA GLY A 237 2.37 -3.27 -4.75
C GLY A 237 3.60 -2.37 -4.69
N ALA A 238 4.03 -1.72 -5.80
CA ALA A 238 5.15 -0.77 -5.76
C ALA A 238 4.89 0.41 -4.81
N GLY A 239 3.66 0.92 -4.77
CA GLY A 239 3.25 1.94 -3.83
C GLY A 239 3.28 1.46 -2.36
N ASP A 240 2.89 0.21 -2.10
CA ASP A 240 2.94 -0.39 -0.76
C ASP A 240 4.39 -0.57 -0.30
N ALA A 241 5.27 -1.02 -1.21
CA ALA A 241 6.70 -1.15 -0.96
C ALA A 241 7.36 0.22 -0.72
N PHE A 242 6.96 1.27 -1.46
CA PHE A 242 7.41 2.64 -1.19
C PHE A 242 7.08 3.04 0.26
N ARG A 243 5.84 2.82 0.70
CA ARG A 243 5.41 3.13 2.07
C ARG A 243 6.22 2.36 3.10
N SER A 244 6.52 1.10 2.83
CA SER A 244 7.34 0.27 3.71
C SER A 244 8.73 0.86 3.92
N GLY A 245 9.44 1.20 2.83
CA GLY A 245 10.76 1.81 2.90
C GLY A 245 10.73 3.18 3.57
N PHE A 246 9.76 4.03 3.19
CA PHE A 246 9.61 5.35 3.78
C PHE A 246 9.40 5.27 5.30
N LEU A 247 8.45 4.45 5.74
CA LEU A 247 8.10 4.32 7.15
C LEU A 247 9.20 3.64 7.97
N ALA A 248 9.96 2.72 7.39
CA ALA A 248 11.13 2.14 8.04
C ALA A 248 12.16 3.24 8.36
N ALA A 249 12.52 4.07 7.37
CA ALA A 249 13.46 5.16 7.59
C ALA A 249 12.95 6.19 8.61
N VAL A 250 11.65 6.50 8.59
CA VAL A 250 11.02 7.35 9.63
C VAL A 250 11.16 6.71 11.01
N SER A 251 10.92 5.40 11.15
CA SER A 251 11.05 4.70 12.44
C SER A 251 12.49 4.66 12.95
N TRP A 252 13.48 4.72 12.07
CA TRP A 252 14.90 4.83 12.41
C TRP A 252 15.34 6.27 12.72
N GLY A 253 14.44 7.26 12.61
CA GLY A 253 14.72 8.67 12.88
C GLY A 253 15.52 9.37 11.77
N LEU A 254 15.52 8.82 10.57
CA LEU A 254 16.20 9.41 9.42
C LEU A 254 15.41 10.58 8.80
N SER A 255 16.07 11.38 7.98
CA SER A 255 15.44 12.52 7.30
C SER A 255 14.35 12.07 6.32
N LEU A 256 13.40 12.96 6.00
CA LEU A 256 12.35 12.70 5.01
C LEU A 256 12.91 12.44 3.62
N GLU A 257 14.06 13.02 3.29
CA GLU A 257 14.79 12.72 2.05
C GLU A 257 15.26 11.26 2.03
N ARG A 258 15.89 10.77 3.12
CA ARG A 258 16.32 9.38 3.24
C ARG A 258 15.13 8.42 3.24
N ALA A 259 14.03 8.84 3.88
CA ALA A 259 12.80 8.06 3.86
C ALA A 259 12.26 7.89 2.44
N ALA A 260 12.21 8.95 1.63
CA ALA A 260 11.76 8.86 0.24
C ALA A 260 12.75 8.08 -0.64
N GLN A 261 14.06 8.18 -0.40
CA GLN A 261 15.09 7.40 -1.12
C GLN A 261 14.92 5.90 -0.86
N LEU A 262 14.75 5.49 0.39
CA LEU A 262 14.48 4.09 0.73
C LEU A 262 13.13 3.62 0.20
N GLY A 263 12.11 4.49 0.23
CA GLY A 263 10.81 4.24 -0.38
C GLY A 263 10.92 3.93 -1.87
N ASN A 264 11.61 4.78 -2.64
CA ASN A 264 11.86 4.55 -4.07
C ASN A 264 12.63 3.25 -4.32
N LEU A 265 13.59 2.92 -3.47
CA LEU A 265 14.38 1.70 -3.60
C LEU A 265 13.52 0.45 -3.46
N LEU A 266 12.67 0.38 -2.43
CA LEU A 266 11.76 -0.75 -2.24
C LEU A 266 10.70 -0.82 -3.34
N ALA A 267 10.18 0.33 -3.77
CA ALA A 267 9.21 0.39 -4.87
C ALA A 267 9.76 -0.26 -6.14
N VAL A 268 11.02 0.00 -6.48
CA VAL A 268 11.67 -0.62 -7.66
C VAL A 268 11.85 -2.13 -7.48
N HIS A 269 12.24 -2.60 -6.30
CA HIS A 269 12.36 -4.04 -6.05
C HIS A 269 11.01 -4.77 -6.20
N ALA A 270 9.93 -4.16 -5.71
CA ALA A 270 8.58 -4.68 -5.92
C ALA A 270 8.17 -4.63 -7.41
N LEU A 271 8.46 -3.52 -8.10
CA LEU A 271 8.15 -3.32 -9.52
C LEU A 271 8.85 -4.35 -10.43
N GLU A 272 10.07 -4.75 -10.11
CA GLU A 272 10.88 -5.72 -10.85
C GLU A 272 10.53 -7.18 -10.53
N THR A 273 9.59 -7.40 -9.60
CA THR A 273 9.17 -8.72 -9.15
C THR A 273 7.72 -8.98 -9.51
N VAL A 274 7.38 -10.21 -9.87
CA VAL A 274 5.99 -10.60 -10.08
C VAL A 274 5.39 -11.07 -8.75
N GLY A 275 4.40 -10.33 -8.25
CA GLY A 275 3.79 -10.53 -6.93
C GLY A 275 4.25 -9.51 -5.90
N THR A 276 3.30 -9.10 -5.04
CA THR A 276 3.47 -7.97 -4.11
C THR A 276 4.35 -8.26 -2.90
N GLN A 277 4.65 -9.54 -2.61
CA GLN A 277 5.42 -10.01 -1.47
C GLN A 277 6.45 -11.08 -1.86
N GLU A 278 6.91 -11.06 -3.10
CA GLU A 278 7.88 -12.04 -3.62
C GLU A 278 9.27 -11.41 -3.86
N TYR A 279 9.44 -10.10 -3.59
CA TYR A 279 10.74 -9.46 -3.72
C TYR A 279 11.65 -9.78 -2.54
N GLU A 280 12.95 -9.90 -2.83
CA GLU A 280 13.99 -10.12 -1.84
C GLU A 280 14.85 -8.86 -1.68
N LEU A 281 15.08 -8.46 -0.43
CA LEU A 281 15.95 -7.33 -0.11
C LEU A 281 17.37 -7.85 0.18
N LYS A 282 18.23 -7.87 -0.84
CA LYS A 282 19.64 -8.27 -0.69
C LYS A 282 20.49 -7.05 -0.36
N PRO A 283 21.12 -6.96 0.84
CA PRO A 283 21.84 -5.77 1.29
C PRO A 283 22.82 -5.23 0.27
N ALA A 284 23.63 -6.06 -0.37
CA ALA A 284 24.60 -5.63 -1.38
C ALA A 284 23.94 -4.90 -2.56
N HIS A 285 22.83 -5.46 -3.11
CA HIS A 285 22.13 -4.83 -4.24
C HIS A 285 21.44 -3.52 -3.83
N LEU A 286 20.91 -3.45 -2.60
CA LEU A 286 20.32 -2.22 -2.07
C LEU A 286 21.38 -1.11 -1.98
N LEU A 287 22.55 -1.42 -1.40
CA LEU A 287 23.63 -0.46 -1.21
C LEU A 287 24.24 -0.01 -2.55
N ASP A 288 24.43 -0.93 -3.49
CA ASP A 288 24.92 -0.60 -4.85
C ASP A 288 23.98 0.39 -5.54
N ARG A 289 22.67 0.14 -5.51
CA ARG A 289 21.68 1.05 -6.11
C ARG A 289 21.61 2.40 -5.39
N LEU A 290 21.63 2.40 -4.05
CA LEU A 290 21.68 3.64 -3.27
C LEU A 290 22.91 4.48 -3.63
N THR A 291 24.10 3.85 -3.72
CA THR A 291 25.34 4.53 -4.11
C THR A 291 25.21 5.15 -5.49
N ALA A 292 24.71 4.38 -6.45
CA ALA A 292 24.64 4.81 -7.85
C ALA A 292 23.69 6.01 -8.06
N VAL A 293 22.57 6.07 -7.30
CA VAL A 293 21.53 7.07 -7.52
C VAL A 293 21.61 8.23 -6.53
N TYR A 294 21.88 7.94 -5.26
CA TYR A 294 21.80 8.94 -4.18
C TYR A 294 23.14 9.24 -3.52
N GLY A 295 24.21 8.52 -3.90
CA GLY A 295 25.58 8.76 -3.47
C GLY A 295 25.92 8.22 -2.09
N GLU A 296 27.19 8.37 -1.70
CA GLU A 296 27.80 7.83 -0.49
C GLU A 296 27.15 8.34 0.81
N SER A 297 26.63 9.57 0.82
CA SER A 297 25.94 10.12 2.00
C SER A 297 24.67 9.34 2.35
N ALA A 298 23.87 8.95 1.34
CA ALA A 298 22.68 8.14 1.53
C ALA A 298 23.05 6.74 2.08
N VAL A 299 24.09 6.15 1.50
CA VAL A 299 24.59 4.85 1.95
C VAL A 299 25.08 4.91 3.41
N ALA A 300 25.84 5.93 3.77
CA ALA A 300 26.38 6.06 5.13
C ALA A 300 25.27 6.09 6.22
N GLU A 301 24.13 6.70 5.91
CA GLU A 301 22.99 6.78 6.83
C GLU A 301 22.09 5.54 6.79
N LEU A 302 21.89 4.92 5.64
CA LEU A 302 20.96 3.79 5.46
C LEU A 302 21.61 2.42 5.72
N ALA A 303 22.91 2.24 5.39
CA ALA A 303 23.59 0.95 5.48
C ALA A 303 23.55 0.30 6.87
N PRO A 304 23.67 1.03 8.00
CA PRO A 304 23.56 0.43 9.32
C PRO A 304 22.24 -0.30 9.57
N HIS A 305 21.19 0.09 8.91
CA HIS A 305 19.83 -0.46 9.04
C HIS A 305 19.50 -1.56 8.02
N LEU A 306 20.30 -1.64 6.93
CA LEU A 306 20.08 -2.60 5.83
C LEU A 306 21.02 -3.82 5.90
N SER A 307 21.93 -3.86 6.87
CA SER A 307 22.97 -4.91 6.97
C SER A 307 22.61 -6.04 7.94
N SER A 308 21.43 -6.02 8.52
CA SER A 308 20.98 -7.00 9.53
C SER A 308 20.16 -8.13 8.95
#